data_2fc2d73c0089d5a255b70c81b686df60
#
_entry.id   2fc2d73c0089d5a255b70c81b686df60
#
_cell.length_a   1.000
_cell.length_b   1.000
_cell.length_c   1.000
_cell.angle_alpha   90.00
_cell.angle_beta   90.00
_cell.angle_gamma   90.00
#
_symmetry.space_group_name_H-M   'P 1'
#
loop_
_entity.id
_entity.type
_entity.pdbx_description
1 polymer ?
#
loop_
_entity_poly.entity_id
_entity_poly.type
_entity_poly.pdbx_seq_one_letter_code
_entity_poly.pdbx_strand_id
1 'polypeptide(L)'
;MIRKLIATDNDIATTILRLVLGVIFFAHGAQKMLGWFGGYGFTGTMGFFTGAMHIPAVFAFLAIAAEFFGGLGLIFGLLTRVASFGIFCNMIVAVAMVHGRFGFFMNWTGAQKGEGYEYHLLVLATTAFLMIRGAGAASVDLLLSSRANNGIKARPQAA
;
A
#
# COMPACT_ATOMS: atom_id res chain seq x y z
N MET A 1 19.99 7.72 -3.51
CA MET A 1 18.59 7.37 -3.83
C MET A 1 17.86 6.74 -2.64
N ILE A 2 18.36 5.67 -2.05
CA ILE A 2 17.67 4.95 -0.96
C ILE A 2 17.34 5.82 0.27
N ARG A 3 18.21 6.77 0.65
CA ARG A 3 17.98 7.69 1.76
C ARG A 3 16.70 8.54 1.60
N LYS A 4 16.36 8.94 0.38
CA LYS A 4 15.13 9.69 0.11
C LYS A 4 13.88 8.82 0.26
N LEU A 5 14.00 7.51 -0.02
CA LEU A 5 12.89 6.56 0.10
C LEU A 5 12.54 6.24 1.55
N ILE A 6 13.53 6.19 2.45
CA ILE A 6 13.34 5.90 3.87
C ILE A 6 13.30 7.16 4.76
N ALA A 7 13.44 8.35 4.19
CA ALA A 7 13.40 9.60 4.96
C ALA A 7 12.03 9.78 5.59
N THR A 8 11.99 10.02 6.90
CA THR A 8 10.75 10.19 7.65
C THR A 8 10.99 10.96 8.94
N ASP A 9 9.94 11.58 9.47
CA ASP A 9 9.93 12.27 10.75
C ASP A 9 9.33 11.38 11.85
N ASN A 10 9.62 11.69 13.11
CA ASN A 10 9.05 10.99 14.27
C ASN A 10 7.64 11.52 14.56
N ASP A 11 6.68 11.20 13.70
CA ASP A 11 5.30 11.68 13.76
C ASP A 11 4.31 10.54 14.03
N ILE A 12 3.56 10.65 15.15
CA ILE A 12 2.61 9.61 15.58
C ILE A 12 1.33 9.61 14.73
N ALA A 13 0.89 10.76 14.22
CA ALA A 13 -0.32 10.83 13.38
C ALA A 13 -0.10 10.07 12.06
N THR A 14 1.05 10.26 11.43
CA THR A 14 1.48 9.48 10.26
C THR A 14 1.54 7.98 10.57
N THR A 15 2.03 7.60 11.75
CA THR A 15 2.09 6.20 12.18
C THR A 15 0.70 5.57 12.26
N ILE A 16 -0.28 6.28 12.86
CA ILE A 16 -1.66 5.78 12.98
C ILE A 16 -2.26 5.54 11.59
N LEU A 17 -2.18 6.52 10.69
CA LEU A 17 -2.69 6.40 9.32
C LEU A 17 -2.03 5.22 8.57
N ARG A 18 -0.71 5.10 8.70
CA ARG A 18 0.06 4.02 8.10
C ARG A 18 -0.36 2.64 8.61
N LEU A 19 -0.51 2.48 9.93
CA LEU A 19 -0.88 1.20 10.52
C LEU A 19 -2.29 0.78 10.14
N VAL A 20 -3.26 1.69 10.18
CA VAL A 20 -4.64 1.39 9.77
C VAL A 20 -4.68 0.96 8.31
N LEU A 21 -4.04 1.73 7.43
CA LEU A 21 -3.98 1.39 6.01
C LEU A 21 -3.25 0.06 5.78
N GLY A 22 -2.15 -0.17 6.49
CA GLY A 22 -1.36 -1.40 6.40
C GLY A 22 -2.16 -2.64 6.79
N VAL A 23 -2.91 -2.59 7.88
CA VAL A 23 -3.77 -3.71 8.33
C VAL A 23 -4.86 -4.00 7.31
N ILE A 24 -5.52 -2.96 6.77
CA ILE A 24 -6.55 -3.13 5.75
C ILE A 24 -5.96 -3.82 4.51
N PHE A 25 -4.86 -3.30 3.96
CA PHE A 25 -4.27 -3.85 2.75
C PHE A 25 -3.62 -5.21 2.96
N PHE A 26 -3.05 -5.48 4.13
CA PHE A 26 -2.57 -6.82 4.45
C PHE A 26 -3.71 -7.85 4.45
N ALA A 27 -4.87 -7.53 5.03
CA ALA A 27 -6.02 -8.43 5.01
C ALA A 27 -6.48 -8.74 3.58
N HIS A 28 -6.63 -7.71 2.72
CA HIS A 28 -6.97 -7.89 1.30
C HIS A 28 -5.89 -8.63 0.51
N GLY A 29 -4.62 -8.33 0.78
CA GLY A 29 -3.49 -9.04 0.19
C GLY A 29 -3.42 -10.50 0.62
N ALA A 30 -3.72 -10.81 1.89
CA ALA A 30 -3.77 -12.17 2.41
C ALA A 30 -4.91 -12.99 1.80
N GLN A 31 -6.06 -12.38 1.49
CA GLN A 31 -7.12 -13.02 0.71
C GLN A 31 -6.60 -13.46 -0.67
N LYS A 32 -5.87 -12.59 -1.35
CA LYS A 32 -5.39 -12.81 -2.72
C LYS A 32 -4.14 -13.70 -2.77
N MET A 33 -3.24 -13.59 -1.79
CA MET A 33 -1.98 -14.33 -1.77
C MET A 33 -2.11 -15.69 -1.08
N LEU A 34 -2.77 -15.74 0.09
CA LEU A 34 -2.80 -16.90 0.97
C LEU A 34 -4.15 -17.63 1.01
N GLY A 35 -5.20 -17.03 0.46
CA GLY A 35 -6.57 -17.56 0.56
C GLY A 35 -7.22 -17.38 1.93
N TRP A 36 -6.66 -16.53 2.82
CA TRP A 36 -7.22 -16.25 4.13
C TRP A 36 -8.55 -15.47 4.00
N PHE A 37 -9.32 -15.45 5.07
CA PHE A 37 -10.59 -14.70 5.16
C PHE A 37 -11.56 -14.99 4.00
N GLY A 38 -11.57 -16.23 3.49
CA GLY A 38 -12.44 -16.64 2.38
C GLY A 38 -11.97 -16.19 1.00
N GLY A 39 -10.70 -15.80 0.85
CA GLY A 39 -10.11 -15.40 -0.43
C GLY A 39 -9.76 -16.59 -1.33
N TYR A 40 -9.50 -16.31 -2.60
CA TYR A 40 -9.19 -17.33 -3.62
C TYR A 40 -7.72 -17.81 -3.62
N GLY A 41 -6.85 -17.20 -2.83
CA GLY A 41 -5.42 -17.47 -2.85
C GLY A 41 -4.76 -17.02 -4.16
N PHE A 42 -3.45 -17.27 -4.26
CA PHE A 42 -2.65 -16.75 -5.38
C PHE A 42 -3.13 -17.28 -6.75
N THR A 43 -3.27 -18.59 -6.87
CA THR A 43 -3.65 -19.22 -8.16
C THR A 43 -5.05 -18.79 -8.61
N GLY A 44 -6.03 -18.79 -7.68
CA GLY A 44 -7.40 -18.38 -8.02
C GLY A 44 -7.48 -16.91 -8.39
N THR A 45 -6.79 -16.03 -7.65
CA THR A 45 -6.76 -14.59 -7.95
C THR A 45 -6.03 -14.29 -9.25
N MET A 46 -4.90 -14.93 -9.52
CA MET A 46 -4.20 -14.81 -10.80
C MET A 46 -5.10 -15.24 -11.96
N GLY A 47 -5.78 -16.40 -11.84
CA GLY A 47 -6.70 -16.90 -12.86
C GLY A 47 -7.86 -15.93 -13.13
N PHE A 48 -8.43 -15.33 -12.07
CA PHE A 48 -9.48 -14.32 -12.22
C PHE A 48 -8.96 -13.04 -12.92
N PHE A 49 -7.82 -12.50 -12.50
CA PHE A 49 -7.27 -11.28 -13.08
C PHE A 49 -6.86 -11.47 -14.54
N THR A 50 -6.23 -12.60 -14.88
CA THR A 50 -5.76 -12.83 -16.25
C THR A 50 -6.87 -13.34 -17.18
N GLY A 51 -7.74 -14.23 -16.69
CA GLY A 51 -8.79 -14.85 -17.49
C GLY A 51 -10.04 -13.98 -17.61
N ALA A 52 -10.65 -13.57 -16.50
CA ALA A 52 -11.91 -12.84 -16.51
C ALA A 52 -11.74 -11.32 -16.72
N MET A 53 -10.68 -10.73 -16.15
CA MET A 53 -10.43 -9.29 -16.27
C MET A 53 -9.46 -8.92 -17.39
N HIS A 54 -8.84 -9.90 -18.05
CA HIS A 54 -7.86 -9.71 -19.12
C HIS A 54 -6.66 -8.84 -18.76
N ILE A 55 -6.27 -8.84 -17.48
CA ILE A 55 -5.09 -8.12 -16.98
C ILE A 55 -3.84 -8.93 -17.33
N PRO A 56 -2.81 -8.35 -17.98
CA PRO A 56 -1.56 -9.06 -18.22
C PRO A 56 -0.95 -9.61 -16.94
N ALA A 57 -0.42 -10.84 -16.96
CA ALA A 57 0.01 -11.60 -15.79
C ALA A 57 1.00 -10.82 -14.87
N VAL A 58 1.90 -10.01 -15.46
CA VAL A 58 2.83 -9.18 -14.71
C VAL A 58 2.09 -8.16 -13.85
N PHE A 59 1.07 -7.48 -14.39
CA PHE A 59 0.29 -6.49 -13.64
C PHE A 59 -0.63 -7.16 -12.61
N ALA A 60 -1.18 -8.33 -12.92
CA ALA A 60 -1.95 -9.14 -11.97
C ALA A 60 -1.08 -9.53 -10.77
N PHE A 61 0.14 -10.02 -11.01
CA PHE A 61 1.11 -10.32 -9.96
C PHE A 61 1.47 -9.07 -9.14
N LEU A 62 1.79 -7.95 -9.80
CA LEU A 62 2.14 -6.71 -9.12
C LEU A 62 0.99 -6.18 -8.25
N ALA A 63 -0.26 -6.31 -8.69
CA ALA A 63 -1.43 -5.93 -7.90
C ALA A 63 -1.54 -6.74 -6.60
N ILE A 64 -1.41 -8.07 -6.70
CA ILE A 64 -1.42 -8.97 -5.52
C ILE A 64 -0.24 -8.65 -4.58
N ALA A 65 0.96 -8.48 -5.15
CA ALA A 65 2.18 -8.16 -4.40
C ALA A 65 2.08 -6.80 -3.70
N ALA A 66 1.53 -5.79 -4.37
CA ALA A 66 1.35 -4.45 -3.80
C ALA A 66 0.41 -4.46 -2.59
N GLU A 67 -0.66 -5.25 -2.61
CA GLU A 67 -1.55 -5.35 -1.45
C GLU A 67 -0.90 -6.15 -0.31
N PHE A 68 -0.31 -7.30 -0.61
CA PHE A 68 0.23 -8.18 0.42
C PHE A 68 1.52 -7.63 1.03
N PHE A 69 2.55 -7.45 0.22
CA PHE A 69 3.84 -6.94 0.70
C PHE A 69 3.79 -5.45 1.02
N GLY A 70 2.98 -4.68 0.28
CA GLY A 70 2.74 -3.27 0.59
C GLY A 70 2.04 -3.11 1.94
N GLY A 71 1.01 -3.92 2.23
CA GLY A 71 0.35 -3.96 3.53
C GLY A 71 1.33 -4.28 4.67
N LEU A 72 2.16 -5.31 4.52
CA LEU A 72 3.24 -5.63 5.47
C LEU A 72 4.25 -4.49 5.61
N GLY A 73 4.69 -3.92 4.49
CA GLY A 73 5.59 -2.77 4.47
C GLY A 73 5.03 -1.59 5.25
N LEU A 74 3.73 -1.30 5.10
CA LEU A 74 3.05 -0.27 5.88
C LEU A 74 2.95 -0.64 7.36
N ILE A 75 2.65 -1.88 7.73
CA ILE A 75 2.57 -2.31 9.14
C ILE A 75 3.91 -2.08 9.84
N PHE A 76 5.01 -2.52 9.24
CA PHE A 76 6.34 -2.38 9.84
C PHE A 76 7.00 -1.01 9.59
N GLY A 77 6.42 -0.20 8.71
CA GLY A 77 7.03 1.07 8.29
C GLY A 77 8.33 0.85 7.54
N LEU A 78 8.37 -0.16 6.69
CA LEU A 78 9.51 -0.51 5.84
C LEU A 78 9.22 -0.12 4.40
N LEU A 79 10.08 0.71 3.81
CA LEU A 79 9.93 1.23 2.45
C LEU A 79 8.52 1.83 2.23
N THR A 80 8.02 2.56 3.20
CA THR A 80 6.65 3.09 3.25
C THR A 80 6.24 3.82 1.99
N ARG A 81 7.15 4.63 1.39
CA ARG A 81 6.86 5.34 0.15
C ARG A 81 6.64 4.40 -1.04
N VAL A 82 7.43 3.33 -1.13
CA VAL A 82 7.31 2.32 -2.21
C VAL A 82 6.04 1.51 -2.04
N ALA A 83 5.75 1.06 -0.81
CA ALA A 83 4.53 0.36 -0.47
C ALA A 83 3.29 1.20 -0.80
N SER A 84 3.29 2.46 -0.37
CA SER A 84 2.20 3.40 -0.66
C SER A 84 2.04 3.66 -2.16
N PHE A 85 3.13 3.78 -2.92
CA PHE A 85 3.08 3.94 -4.38
C PHE A 85 2.44 2.72 -5.06
N GLY A 86 2.82 1.50 -4.67
CA GLY A 86 2.23 0.28 -5.22
C GLY A 86 0.72 0.21 -4.97
N ILE A 87 0.28 0.49 -3.73
CA ILE A 87 -1.14 0.52 -3.37
C ILE A 87 -1.86 1.66 -4.12
N PHE A 88 -1.26 2.83 -4.23
CA PHE A 88 -1.81 3.96 -4.97
C PHE A 88 -2.11 3.59 -6.43
N CYS A 89 -1.14 3.01 -7.13
CA CYS A 89 -1.33 2.55 -8.52
C CYS A 89 -2.44 1.49 -8.61
N ASN A 90 -2.47 0.55 -7.67
CA ASN A 90 -3.49 -0.49 -7.64
C ASN A 90 -4.90 0.11 -7.47
N MET A 91 -5.06 1.12 -6.63
CA MET A 91 -6.35 1.79 -6.43
C MET A 91 -6.82 2.57 -7.67
N ILE A 92 -5.92 3.22 -8.39
CA ILE A 92 -6.27 3.86 -9.68
C ILE A 92 -6.83 2.81 -10.65
N VAL A 93 -6.14 1.67 -10.80
CA VAL A 93 -6.57 0.59 -11.69
C VAL A 93 -7.91 0.00 -11.23
N ALA A 94 -8.09 -0.21 -9.92
CA ALA A 94 -9.34 -0.72 -9.36
C ALA A 94 -10.54 0.20 -9.66
N VAL A 95 -10.36 1.52 -9.53
CA VAL A 95 -11.39 2.49 -9.89
C VAL A 95 -11.67 2.45 -11.40
N ALA A 96 -10.63 2.48 -12.22
CA ALA A 96 -10.78 2.52 -13.67
C ALA A 96 -11.44 1.27 -14.26
N MET A 97 -11.11 0.08 -13.74
CA MET A 97 -11.56 -1.19 -14.30
C MET A 97 -12.84 -1.72 -13.66
N VAL A 98 -13.08 -1.43 -12.37
CA VAL A 98 -14.15 -2.09 -11.60
C VAL A 98 -15.12 -1.08 -11.00
N HIS A 99 -14.64 -0.18 -10.16
CA HIS A 99 -15.49 0.60 -9.25
C HIS A 99 -16.10 1.84 -9.89
N GLY A 100 -15.45 2.43 -10.89
CA GLY A 100 -15.91 3.66 -11.54
C GLY A 100 -17.30 3.54 -12.16
N ARG A 101 -17.70 2.37 -12.67
CA ARG A 101 -19.02 2.10 -13.25
C ARG A 101 -20.16 2.04 -12.24
N PHE A 102 -19.85 1.86 -10.95
CA PHE A 102 -20.86 1.78 -9.88
C PHE A 102 -21.12 3.13 -9.20
N GLY A 103 -20.46 4.20 -9.65
CA GLY A 103 -20.63 5.54 -9.11
C GLY A 103 -19.79 5.82 -7.87
N PHE A 104 -20.10 6.95 -7.22
CA PHE A 104 -19.30 7.46 -6.10
C PHE A 104 -19.50 6.63 -4.82
N PHE A 105 -20.75 6.39 -4.42
CA PHE A 105 -21.07 5.86 -3.10
C PHE A 105 -20.82 4.36 -2.97
N MET A 106 -20.28 3.95 -1.81
CA MET A 106 -20.20 2.54 -1.41
C MET A 106 -21.60 1.93 -1.26
N ASN A 107 -21.70 0.62 -1.45
CA ASN A 107 -22.96 -0.12 -1.42
C ASN A 107 -23.39 -0.52 0.00
N TRP A 108 -23.48 0.46 0.92
CA TRP A 108 -23.80 0.21 2.33
C TRP A 108 -25.15 -0.49 2.56
N THR A 109 -26.10 -0.29 1.67
CA THR A 109 -27.45 -0.86 1.77
C THR A 109 -27.62 -2.17 1.01
N GLY A 110 -26.63 -2.60 0.22
CA GLY A 110 -26.73 -3.76 -0.66
C GLY A 110 -27.62 -3.54 -1.90
N ALA A 111 -28.11 -2.31 -2.14
CA ALA A 111 -29.03 -2.01 -3.24
C ALA A 111 -28.34 -1.81 -4.60
N GLN A 112 -27.04 -1.61 -4.63
CA GLN A 112 -26.25 -1.44 -5.85
C GLN A 112 -25.71 -2.78 -6.35
N LYS A 113 -25.37 -2.85 -7.65
CA LYS A 113 -24.75 -4.04 -8.26
C LYS A 113 -23.27 -4.24 -7.90
N GLY A 114 -22.66 -3.28 -7.20
CA GLY A 114 -21.27 -3.32 -6.77
C GLY A 114 -20.89 -2.08 -5.97
N GLU A 115 -19.66 -2.05 -5.49
CA GLU A 115 -19.12 -0.99 -4.64
C GLU A 115 -18.64 0.20 -5.46
N GLY A 116 -19.02 1.41 -5.07
CA GLY A 116 -18.50 2.64 -5.66
C GLY A 116 -17.07 2.95 -5.26
N TYR A 117 -16.58 4.15 -5.58
CA TYR A 117 -15.17 4.46 -5.44
C TYR A 117 -14.80 5.46 -4.31
N GLU A 118 -15.74 5.90 -3.46
CA GLU A 118 -15.44 6.84 -2.38
C GLU A 118 -14.35 6.33 -1.42
N TYR A 119 -14.37 5.03 -1.09
CA TYR A 119 -13.32 4.39 -0.30
C TYR A 119 -11.94 4.51 -0.99
N HIS A 120 -11.89 4.30 -2.30
CA HIS A 120 -10.66 4.38 -3.07
C HIS A 120 -10.06 5.80 -3.05
N LEU A 121 -10.89 6.85 -3.02
CA LEU A 121 -10.41 8.22 -2.89
C LEU A 121 -9.73 8.46 -1.54
N LEU A 122 -10.27 7.93 -0.44
CA LEU A 122 -9.63 8.01 0.87
C LEU A 122 -8.29 7.29 0.89
N VAL A 123 -8.22 6.11 0.26
CA VAL A 123 -6.96 5.36 0.14
C VAL A 123 -5.95 6.12 -0.72
N LEU A 124 -6.36 6.67 -1.86
CA LEU A 124 -5.49 7.48 -2.73
C LEU A 124 -4.93 8.69 -1.99
N ALA A 125 -5.77 9.42 -1.25
CA ALA A 125 -5.33 10.57 -0.44
C ALA A 125 -4.34 10.14 0.66
N THR A 126 -4.63 9.05 1.36
CA THR A 126 -3.78 8.54 2.45
C THR A 126 -2.44 8.02 1.92
N THR A 127 -2.44 7.28 0.81
CA THR A 127 -1.20 6.79 0.18
C THR A 127 -0.36 7.94 -0.37
N ALA A 128 -0.98 8.94 -1.00
CA ALA A 128 -0.29 10.17 -1.44
C ALA A 128 0.36 10.90 -0.25
N PHE A 129 -0.36 11.05 0.86
CA PHE A 129 0.18 11.62 2.09
C PHE A 129 1.40 10.83 2.60
N LEU A 130 1.32 9.49 2.65
CA LEU A 130 2.44 8.65 3.09
C LEU A 130 3.64 8.70 2.13
N MET A 131 3.43 8.83 0.82
CA MET A 131 4.51 9.05 -0.15
C MET A 131 5.26 10.36 0.11
N ILE A 132 4.57 11.40 0.58
CA ILE A 132 5.18 12.70 0.90
C ILE A 132 5.87 12.64 2.26
N ARG A 133 5.17 12.19 3.31
CA ARG A 133 5.63 12.24 4.70
C ARG A 133 6.58 11.10 5.09
N GLY A 134 6.43 9.93 4.49
CA GLY A 134 7.15 8.71 4.87
C GLY A 134 6.43 7.91 5.95
N ALA A 135 7.19 7.19 6.78
CA ALA A 135 6.69 6.15 7.68
C ALA A 135 6.14 6.66 9.03
N GLY A 136 6.54 7.84 9.48
CA GLY A 136 6.23 8.33 10.84
C GLY A 136 7.07 7.66 11.93
N ALA A 137 6.61 7.78 13.15
CA ALA A 137 7.20 7.14 14.33
C ALA A 137 7.13 5.61 14.28
N ALA A 138 7.85 4.93 15.17
CA ALA A 138 7.81 3.48 15.35
C ALA A 138 7.88 2.70 14.01
N SER A 139 8.86 3.04 13.17
CA SER A 139 9.04 2.47 11.84
C SER A 139 10.47 2.01 11.58
N VAL A 140 10.62 0.99 10.74
CA VAL A 140 11.93 0.53 10.28
C VAL A 140 12.64 1.64 9.47
N ASP A 141 11.91 2.38 8.66
CA ASP A 141 12.44 3.52 7.89
C ASP A 141 13.08 4.57 8.81
N LEU A 142 12.45 4.90 9.96
CA LEU A 142 13.00 5.85 10.93
C LEU A 142 14.30 5.33 11.54
N LEU A 143 14.35 4.05 11.91
CA LEU A 143 15.57 3.42 12.45
C LEU A 143 16.74 3.44 11.44
N LEU A 144 16.44 3.13 10.17
CA LEU A 144 17.43 3.11 9.10
C LEU A 144 17.91 4.52 8.74
N SER A 145 17.00 5.51 8.69
CA SER A 145 17.34 6.90 8.38
C SER A 145 18.19 7.54 9.46
N SER A 146 17.91 7.29 10.75
CA SER A 146 18.70 7.80 11.88
C SER A 146 20.12 7.22 11.91
N ARG A 147 20.27 5.92 11.67
CA ARG A 147 21.59 5.28 11.56
C ARG A 147 22.43 5.84 10.39
N ALA A 148 21.80 6.07 9.25
CA ALA A 148 22.46 6.66 8.09
C ALA A 148 22.96 8.10 8.34
N ASN A 149 22.25 8.88 9.15
CA ASN A 149 22.65 10.24 9.53
C ASN A 149 23.78 10.26 10.56
N ASN A 150 23.76 9.35 11.54
CA ASN A 150 24.80 9.25 12.56
C ASN A 150 26.15 8.78 11.97
N GLY A 151 26.13 7.88 10.99
CA GLY A 151 27.33 7.41 10.30
C GLY A 151 28.08 8.49 9.51
N ILE A 152 27.37 9.56 9.08
CA ILE A 152 28.01 10.70 8.39
C ILE A 152 28.70 11.64 9.41
N LYS A 153 28.05 11.88 10.56
CA LYS A 153 28.62 12.73 11.62
C LYS A 153 29.87 12.13 12.25
N ALA A 154 30.02 10.81 12.21
CA ALA A 154 31.18 10.09 12.77
C ALA A 154 32.39 9.99 11.81
N ARG A 155 32.31 10.43 10.55
CA ARG A 155 33.49 10.50 9.65
C ARG A 155 34.27 11.76 9.97
N PRO A 156 35.55 11.64 10.43
CA PRO A 156 36.44 12.80 10.58
C PRO A 156 36.58 13.52 9.22
N GLN A 157 36.43 14.83 9.23
CA GLN A 157 36.84 15.63 8.08
C GLN A 157 38.36 15.39 7.95
N ALA A 158 38.79 14.69 6.91
CA ALA A 158 40.20 14.59 6.56
C ALA A 158 40.66 16.02 6.24
N ALA A 159 41.60 16.50 7.08
CA ALA A 159 42.29 17.78 6.93
C ALA A 159 43.20 17.75 5.69
#